data_b35da40e78a1e91f65d45dfab4681037
#
_entry.id   b35da40e78a1e91f65d45dfab4681037
#
_cell.length_a   1.000
_cell.length_b   1.000
_cell.length_c   1.000
_cell.angle_alpha   90.00
_cell.angle_beta   90.00
_cell.angle_gamma   90.00
#
_symmetry.space_group_name_H-M   'P 1'
#
loop_
_entity.id
_entity.type
_entity.pdbx_description
1 polymer ?
#
loop_
_entity_poly.entity_id
_entity_poly.type
_entity_poly.pdbx_seq_one_letter_code
_entity_poly.pdbx_strand_id
1 'polypeptide(L)'
;IWAVYGIGLKGPEPTWHPHEPITIVRDGALLNRTEIVEGSIDLKGLDSVAAAKKVSDQLVSEGWESLAESNPQRGQAIASADELIQIEAKEFAAGEYVAVAVYDKGGERYPKLGDAIDFLAFKHKPRYAIVEVAPLVAQRTEPGRAPARPEIDEAQPHRYIVMIRDLGAKRRPAFLIGFGSGLIFFLLAWVLHRRETLLRKNLALKSPVA
;
A
#
# COMPACT_ATOMS: atom_id res chain seq x y z
N ILE A 1 13.82 21.90 6.18
CA ILE A 1 14.54 20.81 5.51
C ILE A 1 14.35 19.51 6.30
N TRP A 2 14.68 19.46 7.60
CA TRP A 2 14.56 18.26 8.45
C TRP A 2 13.14 17.70 8.53
N ALA A 3 12.13 18.55 8.75
CA ALA A 3 10.73 18.13 8.83
C ALA A 3 10.16 17.66 7.48
N VAL A 4 10.66 18.20 6.37
CA VAL A 4 10.17 17.87 5.02
C VAL A 4 10.87 16.64 4.45
N TYR A 5 12.19 16.52 4.62
CA TYR A 5 12.97 15.43 4.05
C TYR A 5 13.19 14.27 5.02
N GLY A 6 12.84 14.44 6.32
CA GLY A 6 12.86 13.34 7.30
C GLY A 6 14.24 12.72 7.52
N ILE A 7 15.32 13.49 7.31
CA ILE A 7 16.69 12.99 7.52
C ILE A 7 16.83 12.63 9.00
N GLY A 8 16.98 11.36 9.30
CA GLY A 8 17.13 10.83 10.66
C GLY A 8 15.84 10.49 11.43
N LEU A 9 14.66 10.92 10.96
CA LEU A 9 13.37 10.70 11.62
C LEU A 9 12.32 10.14 10.64
N LYS A 10 12.74 9.17 9.82
CA LYS A 10 11.81 8.48 8.91
C LYS A 10 11.01 7.44 9.68
N GLY A 11 9.69 7.48 9.57
CA GLY A 11 8.84 6.36 9.91
C GLY A 11 8.96 5.22 8.89
N PRO A 12 8.30 4.08 9.15
CA PRO A 12 8.32 2.94 8.25
C PRO A 12 7.81 3.31 6.85
N GLU A 13 8.41 2.68 5.84
CA GLU A 13 7.94 2.81 4.47
C GLU A 13 6.64 2.04 4.28
N PRO A 14 5.79 2.44 3.31
CA PRO A 14 4.57 1.71 3.02
C PRO A 14 4.91 0.31 2.50
N THR A 15 4.32 -0.70 3.12
CA THR A 15 4.48 -2.11 2.74
C THR A 15 3.12 -2.72 2.41
N TRP A 16 3.13 -3.85 1.70
CA TRP A 16 1.95 -4.64 1.44
C TRP A 16 1.80 -5.70 2.53
N HIS A 17 0.58 -5.86 3.02
CA HIS A 17 0.22 -6.83 4.05
C HIS A 17 -0.89 -7.75 3.52
N PRO A 18 -0.99 -8.99 4.04
CA PRO A 18 -2.10 -9.86 3.71
C PRO A 18 -3.44 -9.19 4.02
N HIS A 19 -4.43 -9.36 3.16
CA HIS A 19 -5.79 -8.93 3.43
C HIS A 19 -6.56 -10.05 4.12
N GLU A 20 -7.04 -9.78 5.31
CA GLU A 20 -7.92 -10.72 6.03
C GLU A 20 -9.40 -10.43 5.67
N PRO A 21 -10.28 -11.44 5.66
CA PRO A 21 -10.08 -12.80 6.15
C PRO A 21 -9.47 -13.78 5.13
N ILE A 22 -9.38 -13.41 3.86
CA ILE A 22 -8.89 -14.29 2.80
C ILE A 22 -7.77 -13.59 2.03
N THR A 23 -6.55 -14.10 2.19
CA THR A 23 -5.36 -13.57 1.50
C THR A 23 -5.11 -14.27 0.17
N ILE A 24 -5.22 -15.59 0.12
CA ILE A 24 -4.98 -16.38 -1.09
C ILE A 24 -6.26 -17.01 -1.57
N VAL A 25 -6.68 -16.62 -2.76
CA VAL A 25 -7.88 -17.13 -3.43
C VAL A 25 -7.43 -18.11 -4.51
N ARG A 26 -7.80 -19.39 -4.33
CA ARG A 26 -7.40 -20.49 -5.22
C ARG A 26 -8.32 -20.64 -6.43
N ASP A 27 -9.46 -19.99 -6.39
CA ASP A 27 -10.44 -19.99 -7.48
C ASP A 27 -10.94 -18.55 -7.65
N GLY A 28 -10.76 -17.99 -8.83
CA GLY A 28 -11.20 -16.62 -9.15
C GLY A 28 -12.69 -16.37 -8.87
N ALA A 29 -13.53 -17.40 -8.92
CA ALA A 29 -14.95 -17.30 -8.55
C ALA A 29 -15.17 -16.92 -7.08
N LEU A 30 -14.18 -17.14 -6.22
CA LEU A 30 -14.26 -16.84 -4.78
C LEU A 30 -13.72 -15.46 -4.42
N LEU A 31 -13.29 -14.65 -5.39
CA LEU A 31 -12.78 -13.29 -5.13
C LEU A 31 -13.82 -12.39 -4.45
N ASN A 32 -15.10 -12.60 -4.70
CA ASN A 32 -16.17 -11.87 -4.02
C ASN A 32 -16.21 -12.10 -2.51
N ARG A 33 -15.63 -13.19 -2.00
CA ARG A 33 -15.54 -13.47 -0.55
C ARG A 33 -14.49 -12.61 0.16
N THR A 34 -13.66 -11.91 -0.58
CA THR A 34 -12.65 -10.99 -0.01
C THR A 34 -13.24 -9.63 0.39
N GLU A 35 -14.52 -9.40 0.13
CA GLU A 35 -15.26 -8.15 0.42
C GLU A 35 -14.74 -6.91 -0.33
N ILE A 36 -13.68 -7.05 -1.11
CA ILE A 36 -13.12 -5.96 -1.92
C ILE A 36 -13.49 -6.04 -3.41
N VAL A 37 -13.96 -7.22 -3.85
CA VAL A 37 -14.50 -7.47 -5.18
C VAL A 37 -16.01 -7.69 -5.03
N GLU A 38 -16.80 -6.83 -5.69
CA GLU A 38 -18.27 -6.82 -5.49
C GLU A 38 -18.98 -7.85 -6.35
N GLY A 39 -18.44 -8.11 -7.54
CA GLY A 39 -19.06 -8.99 -8.52
C GLY A 39 -18.88 -10.48 -8.24
N SER A 40 -19.92 -11.27 -8.50
CA SER A 40 -19.83 -12.72 -8.55
C SER A 40 -19.36 -13.15 -9.94
N ILE A 41 -18.27 -13.92 -10.01
CA ILE A 41 -17.68 -14.38 -11.26
C ILE A 41 -18.05 -15.83 -11.47
N ASP A 42 -18.82 -16.12 -12.52
CA ASP A 42 -19.16 -17.51 -12.89
C ASP A 42 -18.09 -18.05 -13.84
N LEU A 43 -17.25 -18.94 -13.36
CA LEU A 43 -16.14 -19.56 -14.10
C LEU A 43 -16.44 -21.01 -14.54
N LYS A 44 -17.69 -21.48 -14.38
CA LYS A 44 -18.06 -22.87 -14.70
C LYS A 44 -17.81 -23.17 -16.17
N GLY A 45 -17.13 -24.29 -16.41
CA GLY A 45 -16.88 -24.79 -17.76
C GLY A 45 -15.86 -24.01 -18.59
N LEU A 46 -15.16 -23.04 -17.98
CA LEU A 46 -14.06 -22.33 -18.63
C LEU A 46 -12.73 -23.03 -18.33
N ASP A 47 -11.84 -22.99 -19.32
CA ASP A 47 -10.44 -23.34 -19.11
C ASP A 47 -9.72 -22.27 -18.25
N SER A 48 -8.53 -22.57 -17.78
CA SER A 48 -7.76 -21.69 -16.89
C SER A 48 -7.49 -20.31 -17.52
N VAL A 49 -7.18 -20.25 -18.81
CA VAL A 49 -6.87 -19.02 -19.53
C VAL A 49 -8.12 -18.16 -19.70
N ALA A 50 -9.24 -18.77 -20.13
CA ALA A 50 -10.49 -18.03 -20.28
C ALA A 50 -11.06 -17.58 -18.92
N ALA A 51 -10.87 -18.40 -17.87
CA ALA A 51 -11.23 -18.04 -16.51
C ALA A 51 -10.43 -16.82 -16.01
N ALA A 52 -9.11 -16.84 -16.19
CA ALA A 52 -8.24 -15.73 -15.84
C ALA A 52 -8.61 -14.45 -16.58
N LYS A 53 -8.88 -14.53 -17.88
CA LYS A 53 -9.34 -13.38 -18.67
C LYS A 53 -10.66 -12.83 -18.14
N LYS A 54 -11.63 -13.68 -17.83
CA LYS A 54 -12.91 -13.23 -17.30
C LYS A 54 -12.79 -12.56 -15.95
N VAL A 55 -11.89 -13.05 -15.07
CA VAL A 55 -11.56 -12.40 -13.80
C VAL A 55 -10.93 -11.02 -14.06
N SER A 56 -9.99 -10.93 -14.99
CA SER A 56 -9.36 -9.66 -15.38
C SER A 56 -10.39 -8.64 -15.87
N ASP A 57 -11.28 -9.07 -16.78
CA ASP A 57 -12.33 -8.20 -17.34
C ASP A 57 -13.28 -7.69 -16.23
N GLN A 58 -13.63 -8.57 -15.27
CA GLN A 58 -14.47 -8.21 -14.13
C GLN A 58 -13.75 -7.19 -13.22
N LEU A 59 -12.50 -7.44 -12.85
CA LEU A 59 -11.72 -6.51 -12.02
C LEU A 59 -11.63 -5.13 -12.68
N VAL A 60 -11.33 -5.07 -13.97
CA VAL A 60 -11.28 -3.82 -14.71
C VAL A 60 -12.63 -3.11 -14.71
N SER A 61 -13.74 -3.85 -14.88
CA SER A 61 -15.09 -3.28 -14.83
C SER A 61 -15.45 -2.67 -13.46
N GLU A 62 -14.88 -3.20 -12.38
CA GLU A 62 -15.03 -2.69 -11.01
C GLU A 62 -14.07 -1.54 -10.68
N GLY A 63 -13.27 -1.08 -11.63
CA GLY A 63 -12.35 0.04 -11.47
C GLY A 63 -10.99 -0.33 -10.87
N TRP A 64 -10.58 -1.61 -11.01
CA TRP A 64 -9.21 -2.02 -10.72
C TRP A 64 -8.31 -1.63 -11.90
N GLU A 65 -7.16 -1.05 -11.62
CA GLU A 65 -6.16 -0.69 -12.61
C GLU A 65 -5.06 -1.75 -12.69
N SER A 66 -4.80 -2.26 -13.89
CA SER A 66 -3.66 -3.15 -14.11
C SER A 66 -2.36 -2.36 -14.10
N LEU A 67 -1.43 -2.71 -13.23
CA LEU A 67 -0.13 -2.05 -13.13
C LEU A 67 0.80 -2.51 -14.25
N ALA A 68 1.33 -1.55 -15.01
CA ALA A 68 2.31 -1.81 -16.05
C ALA A 68 3.60 -2.43 -15.48
N GLU A 69 4.34 -3.19 -16.30
CA GLU A 69 5.60 -3.84 -15.89
C GLU A 69 6.67 -2.85 -15.39
N SER A 70 6.67 -1.64 -15.96
CA SER A 70 7.60 -0.56 -15.55
C SER A 70 7.24 0.10 -14.23
N ASN A 71 6.07 -0.20 -13.65
CA ASN A 71 5.63 0.43 -12.41
C ASN A 71 6.37 -0.17 -11.20
N PRO A 72 7.12 0.63 -10.42
CA PRO A 72 7.87 0.12 -9.26
C PRO A 72 6.98 -0.51 -8.19
N GLN A 73 5.70 -0.12 -8.11
CA GLN A 73 4.75 -0.68 -7.16
C GLN A 73 4.36 -2.12 -7.53
N ARG A 74 4.37 -2.46 -8.83
CA ARG A 74 4.17 -3.83 -9.30
C ARG A 74 5.22 -4.77 -8.70
N GLY A 75 6.51 -4.39 -8.80
CA GLY A 75 7.60 -5.19 -8.23
C GLY A 75 7.50 -5.37 -6.71
N GLN A 76 7.11 -4.31 -5.99
CA GLN A 76 6.89 -4.38 -4.55
C GLN A 76 5.72 -5.32 -4.19
N ALA A 77 4.62 -5.24 -4.91
CA ALA A 77 3.46 -6.11 -4.68
C ALA A 77 3.80 -7.59 -4.98
N ILE A 78 4.52 -7.85 -6.06
CA ILE A 78 4.97 -9.22 -6.39
C ILE A 78 5.89 -9.76 -5.30
N ALA A 79 6.88 -8.99 -4.84
CA ALA A 79 7.79 -9.44 -3.79
C ALA A 79 7.06 -9.77 -2.48
N SER A 80 6.05 -8.97 -2.10
CA SER A 80 5.22 -9.27 -0.92
C SER A 80 4.31 -10.49 -1.15
N ALA A 81 3.78 -10.67 -2.36
CA ALA A 81 2.99 -11.85 -2.71
C ALA A 81 3.85 -13.13 -2.69
N ASP A 82 5.10 -13.05 -3.15
CA ASP A 82 6.05 -14.17 -3.11
C ASP A 82 6.31 -14.60 -1.65
N GLU A 83 6.49 -13.65 -0.74
CA GLU A 83 6.66 -13.93 0.68
C GLU A 83 5.44 -14.67 1.26
N LEU A 84 4.23 -14.20 0.94
CA LEU A 84 2.99 -14.81 1.41
C LEU A 84 2.81 -16.24 0.88
N ILE A 85 3.06 -16.47 -0.41
CA ILE A 85 2.87 -17.78 -1.03
C ILE A 85 3.94 -18.79 -0.57
N GLN A 86 5.21 -18.38 -0.55
CA GLN A 86 6.31 -19.29 -0.29
C GLN A 86 6.55 -19.54 1.18
N ILE A 87 6.45 -18.52 2.02
CA ILE A 87 6.82 -18.59 3.43
C ILE A 87 5.62 -18.84 4.32
N GLU A 88 4.55 -18.08 4.16
CA GLU A 88 3.40 -18.20 5.04
C GLU A 88 2.48 -19.35 4.63
N ALA A 89 2.03 -19.39 3.38
CA ALA A 89 1.11 -20.41 2.91
C ALA A 89 1.81 -21.71 2.50
N LYS A 90 3.07 -21.65 2.09
CA LYS A 90 3.86 -22.79 1.59
C LYS A 90 3.16 -23.53 0.45
N GLU A 91 2.44 -22.78 -0.39
CA GLU A 91 1.63 -23.34 -1.47
C GLU A 91 2.47 -23.65 -2.70
N PHE A 92 3.48 -22.82 -2.99
CA PHE A 92 4.42 -23.01 -4.09
C PHE A 92 5.85 -22.71 -3.63
N ALA A 93 6.80 -23.44 -4.22
CA ALA A 93 8.20 -23.11 -4.11
C ALA A 93 8.62 -22.07 -5.16
N ALA A 94 9.78 -21.45 -4.95
CA ALA A 94 10.35 -20.51 -5.92
C ALA A 94 10.55 -21.18 -7.29
N GLY A 95 10.03 -20.56 -8.34
CA GLY A 95 10.11 -21.07 -9.70
C GLY A 95 8.98 -22.03 -10.11
N GLU A 96 8.01 -22.33 -9.24
CA GLU A 96 6.84 -23.13 -9.58
C GLU A 96 5.66 -22.29 -10.09
N TYR A 97 5.76 -20.98 -10.04
CA TYR A 97 4.73 -20.04 -10.49
C TYR A 97 5.35 -18.78 -11.10
N VAL A 98 4.51 -18.02 -11.79
CA VAL A 98 4.86 -16.70 -12.34
C VAL A 98 3.75 -15.71 -12.05
N ALA A 99 4.12 -14.47 -11.68
CA ALA A 99 3.17 -13.38 -11.55
C ALA A 99 2.77 -12.85 -12.93
N VAL A 100 1.51 -13.02 -13.30
CA VAL A 100 0.96 -12.63 -14.60
C VAL A 100 0.53 -11.17 -14.59
N ALA A 101 -0.33 -10.81 -13.64
CA ALA A 101 -0.89 -9.47 -13.55
C ALA A 101 -0.91 -8.97 -12.10
N VAL A 102 -0.90 -7.65 -11.94
CA VAL A 102 -1.10 -6.98 -10.66
C VAL A 102 -2.16 -5.91 -10.85
N TYR A 103 -3.23 -6.00 -10.11
CA TYR A 103 -4.33 -5.04 -10.09
C TYR A 103 -4.26 -4.21 -8.83
N ASP A 104 -4.55 -2.92 -8.94
CA ASP A 104 -4.48 -1.94 -7.86
C ASP A 104 -5.79 -1.14 -7.79
N LYS A 105 -6.29 -0.88 -6.59
CA LYS A 105 -7.51 -0.10 -6.37
C LYS A 105 -7.45 0.69 -5.07
N GLY A 106 -7.87 1.94 -5.10
CA GLY A 106 -7.97 2.78 -3.91
C GLY A 106 -6.74 3.66 -3.66
N GLY A 107 -6.51 4.01 -2.40
CA GLY A 107 -5.41 4.91 -2.02
C GLY A 107 -5.68 6.39 -2.29
N GLU A 108 -6.91 6.75 -2.64
CA GLU A 108 -7.30 8.15 -2.87
C GLU A 108 -7.16 8.97 -1.60
N ARG A 109 -6.65 10.18 -1.76
CA ARG A 109 -6.45 11.13 -0.65
C ARG A 109 -7.66 12.04 -0.48
N TYR A 110 -7.95 12.39 0.77
CA TYR A 110 -9.03 13.31 1.14
C TYR A 110 -8.58 14.33 2.18
N PRO A 111 -9.05 15.58 2.11
CA PRO A 111 -9.84 16.16 1.03
C PRO A 111 -9.02 16.30 -0.26
N LYS A 112 -9.66 16.29 -1.42
CA LYS A 112 -9.02 16.60 -2.70
C LYS A 112 -8.76 18.11 -2.75
N LEU A 113 -7.52 18.50 -2.47
CA LEU A 113 -7.11 19.91 -2.40
C LEU A 113 -6.54 20.44 -3.73
N GLY A 114 -6.42 19.57 -4.72
CA GLY A 114 -5.77 19.82 -6.00
C GLY A 114 -4.35 19.28 -6.03
N ASP A 115 -3.85 18.94 -7.22
CA ASP A 115 -2.61 18.16 -7.42
C ASP A 115 -1.38 18.78 -6.75
N ALA A 116 -1.31 20.11 -6.69
CA ALA A 116 -0.16 20.83 -6.12
C ALA A 116 -0.06 20.70 -4.59
N ILE A 117 -1.19 20.56 -3.88
CA ILE A 117 -1.26 20.57 -2.40
C ILE A 117 -1.89 19.30 -1.83
N ASP A 118 -2.11 18.30 -2.66
CA ASP A 118 -2.69 17.01 -2.27
C ASP A 118 -1.87 16.27 -1.19
N PHE A 119 -0.57 16.63 -1.04
CA PHE A 119 0.28 16.15 0.05
C PHE A 119 -0.18 16.57 1.45
N LEU A 120 -1.07 17.54 1.57
CA LEU A 120 -1.68 17.98 2.84
C LEU A 120 -2.92 17.17 3.22
N ALA A 121 -3.39 16.28 2.38
CA ALA A 121 -4.52 15.43 2.68
C ALA A 121 -4.24 14.52 3.89
N PHE A 122 -5.17 14.48 4.84
CA PHE A 122 -4.98 13.78 6.13
C PHE A 122 -5.46 12.33 6.07
N LYS A 123 -6.41 12.03 5.20
CA LYS A 123 -7.06 10.73 5.10
C LYS A 123 -6.76 10.11 3.75
N HIS A 124 -6.56 8.80 3.77
CA HIS A 124 -6.46 7.99 2.58
C HIS A 124 -7.52 6.90 2.65
N LYS A 125 -8.13 6.57 1.52
CA LYS A 125 -8.83 5.31 1.39
C LYS A 125 -7.80 4.17 1.47
N PRO A 126 -8.18 3.02 1.99
CA PRO A 126 -7.32 1.85 1.91
C PRO A 126 -6.97 1.57 0.44
N ARG A 127 -5.76 1.11 0.22
CA ARG A 127 -5.28 0.73 -1.09
C ARG A 127 -5.09 -0.78 -1.11
N TYR A 128 -5.69 -1.42 -2.09
CA TYR A 128 -5.66 -2.85 -2.24
C TYR A 128 -4.88 -3.23 -3.49
N ALA A 129 -4.23 -4.39 -3.44
CA ALA A 129 -3.66 -5.01 -4.63
C ALA A 129 -4.09 -6.47 -4.72
N ILE A 130 -4.31 -6.92 -5.93
CA ILE A 130 -4.53 -8.32 -6.27
C ILE A 130 -3.40 -8.73 -7.21
N VAL A 131 -2.59 -9.68 -6.77
CA VAL A 131 -1.54 -10.28 -7.60
C VAL A 131 -2.04 -11.60 -8.14
N GLU A 132 -2.15 -11.68 -9.45
CA GLU A 132 -2.49 -12.89 -10.17
C GLU A 132 -1.23 -13.69 -10.45
N VAL A 133 -1.22 -14.95 -10.02
CA VAL A 133 -0.12 -15.89 -10.26
C VAL A 133 -0.62 -17.13 -10.98
N ALA A 134 0.14 -17.55 -11.98
CA ALA A 134 -0.10 -18.75 -12.73
C ALA A 134 0.93 -19.83 -12.33
N PRO A 135 0.48 -21.05 -12.02
CA PRO A 135 1.38 -22.18 -11.81
C PRO A 135 2.16 -22.49 -13.09
N LEU A 136 3.39 -22.98 -12.94
CA LEU A 136 4.22 -23.42 -14.04
C LEU A 136 4.26 -24.94 -14.14
N VAL A 137 4.40 -25.43 -15.36
CA VAL A 137 4.61 -26.86 -15.60
C VAL A 137 5.94 -27.29 -14.97
N ALA A 138 5.90 -28.33 -14.14
CA ALA A 138 7.09 -28.87 -13.50
C ALA A 138 8.09 -29.35 -14.56
N GLN A 139 9.24 -28.69 -14.64
CA GLN A 139 10.29 -29.03 -15.61
C GLN A 139 11.34 -29.93 -14.98
N ARG A 140 11.70 -31.01 -15.69
CA ARG A 140 12.85 -31.83 -15.30
C ARG A 140 14.12 -31.11 -15.71
N THR A 141 14.96 -30.77 -14.74
CA THR A 141 16.31 -30.27 -14.98
C THR A 141 17.25 -31.48 -15.24
N GLU A 142 17.73 -31.64 -16.47
CA GLU A 142 18.76 -32.61 -16.78
C GLU A 142 20.12 -31.98 -16.50
N PRO A 143 21.04 -32.69 -15.80
CA PRO A 143 22.38 -32.16 -15.57
C PRO A 143 23.10 -31.85 -16.88
N GLY A 144 23.60 -30.63 -17.04
CA GLY A 144 24.35 -30.20 -18.23
C GLY A 144 23.51 -29.62 -19.37
N ARG A 145 22.20 -29.52 -19.23
CA ARG A 145 21.32 -28.87 -20.20
C ARG A 145 20.79 -27.56 -19.66
N ALA A 146 20.67 -26.55 -20.50
CA ALA A 146 20.02 -25.29 -20.11
C ALA A 146 18.56 -25.58 -19.75
N PRO A 147 18.02 -24.96 -18.66
CA PRO A 147 16.62 -25.13 -18.28
C PRO A 147 15.71 -24.68 -19.43
N ALA A 148 14.64 -25.43 -19.66
CA ALA A 148 13.65 -25.08 -20.66
C ALA A 148 12.95 -23.74 -20.24
N ARG A 149 12.33 -23.08 -21.19
CA ARG A 149 11.55 -21.88 -20.87
C ARG A 149 10.38 -22.27 -19.96
N PRO A 150 10.10 -21.48 -18.91
CA PRO A 150 8.95 -21.74 -18.06
C PRO A 150 7.65 -21.62 -18.89
N GLU A 151 6.81 -22.63 -18.80
CA GLU A 151 5.49 -22.68 -19.44
C GLU A 151 4.41 -22.68 -18.36
N ILE A 152 3.33 -21.91 -18.58
CA ILE A 152 2.19 -21.86 -17.67
C ILE A 152 1.43 -23.18 -17.77
N ASP A 153 1.06 -23.74 -16.63
CA ASP A 153 0.22 -24.93 -16.55
C ASP A 153 -1.26 -24.56 -16.72
N GLU A 154 -1.75 -24.69 -17.95
CA GLU A 154 -3.15 -24.37 -18.29
C GLU A 154 -4.16 -25.33 -17.62
N ALA A 155 -3.70 -26.46 -17.09
CA ALA A 155 -4.58 -27.40 -16.38
C ALA A 155 -4.89 -26.96 -14.95
N GLN A 156 -4.11 -26.06 -14.39
CA GLN A 156 -4.29 -25.54 -13.05
C GLN A 156 -4.89 -24.14 -13.05
N PRO A 157 -5.85 -23.83 -12.14
CA PRO A 157 -6.40 -22.50 -12.04
C PRO A 157 -5.35 -21.51 -11.49
N HIS A 158 -5.44 -20.26 -11.94
CA HIS A 158 -4.63 -19.17 -11.39
C HIS A 158 -4.96 -18.94 -9.92
N ARG A 159 -4.00 -18.38 -9.17
CA ARG A 159 -4.15 -17.95 -7.79
C ARG A 159 -4.17 -16.43 -7.73
N TYR A 160 -4.93 -15.91 -6.80
CA TYR A 160 -5.06 -14.47 -6.59
C TYR A 160 -4.68 -14.15 -5.14
N ILE A 161 -3.63 -13.34 -4.96
CA ILE A 161 -3.17 -12.90 -3.66
C ILE A 161 -3.69 -11.50 -3.41
N VAL A 162 -4.48 -11.38 -2.37
CA VAL A 162 -5.15 -10.14 -2.00
C VAL A 162 -4.39 -9.49 -0.87
N MET A 163 -3.98 -8.25 -1.09
CA MET A 163 -3.16 -7.50 -0.15
C MET A 163 -3.72 -6.10 0.06
N ILE A 164 -3.48 -5.57 1.25
CA ILE A 164 -3.75 -4.19 1.61
C ILE A 164 -2.42 -3.46 1.81
N ARG A 165 -2.33 -2.23 1.34
CA ARG A 165 -1.14 -1.41 1.54
C ARG A 165 -1.24 -0.62 2.82
N ASP A 166 -0.24 -0.78 3.69
CA ASP A 166 0.00 0.18 4.74
C ASP A 166 0.46 1.50 4.10
N LEU A 167 -0.21 2.59 4.47
CA LEU A 167 0.09 3.92 3.93
C LEU A 167 1.39 4.50 4.50
N GLY A 168 2.00 3.79 5.44
CA GLY A 168 3.24 4.18 6.09
C GLY A 168 3.10 5.45 6.94
N ALA A 169 4.07 5.65 7.80
CA ALA A 169 4.16 6.84 8.65
C ALA A 169 5.43 7.65 8.39
N LYS A 170 5.97 7.57 7.16
CA LYS A 170 7.29 8.12 6.81
C LYS A 170 7.54 9.55 7.28
N ARG A 171 6.52 10.39 7.25
CA ARG A 171 6.62 11.81 7.65
C ARG A 171 6.02 12.13 9.02
N ARG A 172 5.29 11.19 9.63
CA ARG A 172 4.62 11.41 10.92
C ARG A 172 5.56 11.84 12.04
N PRO A 173 6.69 11.16 12.29
CA PRO A 173 7.58 11.55 13.39
C PRO A 173 8.13 12.95 13.21
N ALA A 174 8.60 13.29 12.02
CA ALA A 174 9.14 14.62 11.73
C ALA A 174 8.08 15.72 11.87
N PHE A 175 6.85 15.46 11.42
CA PHE A 175 5.74 16.40 11.56
C PHE A 175 5.36 16.61 13.03
N LEU A 176 5.22 15.53 13.81
CA LEU A 176 4.83 15.61 15.23
C LEU A 176 5.89 16.36 16.06
N ILE A 177 7.17 16.10 15.80
CA ILE A 177 8.25 16.82 16.50
C ILE A 177 8.28 18.29 16.08
N GLY A 178 8.18 18.59 14.80
CA GLY A 178 8.17 19.97 14.29
C GLY A 178 6.97 20.77 14.80
N PHE A 179 5.77 20.20 14.73
CA PHE A 179 4.56 20.83 15.23
C PHE A 179 4.55 20.97 16.75
N GLY A 180 4.96 19.90 17.47
CA GLY A 180 5.02 19.90 18.94
C GLY A 180 6.03 20.93 19.46
N SER A 181 7.23 20.99 18.89
CA SER A 181 8.23 21.99 19.28
C SER A 181 7.78 23.42 18.96
N GLY A 182 7.13 23.63 17.82
CA GLY A 182 6.54 24.92 17.46
C GLY A 182 5.46 25.37 18.44
N LEU A 183 4.58 24.45 18.86
CA LEU A 183 3.53 24.73 19.85
C LEU A 183 4.13 25.09 21.21
N ILE A 184 5.13 24.34 21.68
CA ILE A 184 5.84 24.64 22.93
C ILE A 184 6.50 26.02 22.85
N PHE A 185 7.19 26.32 21.76
CA PHE A 185 7.81 27.63 21.52
C PHE A 185 6.76 28.76 21.59
N PHE A 186 5.63 28.58 20.92
CA PHE A 186 4.54 29.56 20.91
C PHE A 186 3.96 29.79 22.32
N LEU A 187 3.75 28.75 23.09
CA LEU A 187 3.26 28.83 24.47
C LEU A 187 4.27 29.58 25.36
N LEU A 188 5.53 29.25 25.26
CA LEU A 188 6.59 29.94 26.03
C LEU A 188 6.68 31.43 25.64
N ALA A 189 6.68 31.75 24.36
CA ALA A 189 6.67 33.11 23.87
C ALA A 189 5.43 33.89 24.37
N TRP A 190 4.26 33.28 24.36
CA TRP A 190 3.05 33.88 24.87
C TRP A 190 3.10 34.14 26.38
N VAL A 191 3.60 33.20 27.18
CA VAL A 191 3.79 33.36 28.62
C VAL A 191 4.76 34.48 28.92
N LEU A 192 5.92 34.54 28.23
CA LEU A 192 6.92 35.60 28.38
C LEU A 192 6.32 36.95 28.01
N HIS A 193 5.61 37.06 26.89
CA HIS A 193 4.95 38.30 26.47
C HIS A 193 3.92 38.76 27.50
N ARG A 194 3.11 37.85 28.01
CA ARG A 194 2.13 38.14 29.07
C ARG A 194 2.81 38.65 30.34
N ARG A 195 3.92 38.02 30.76
CA ARG A 195 4.72 38.46 31.92
C ARG A 195 5.27 39.87 31.71
N GLU A 196 5.83 40.13 30.56
CA GLU A 196 6.39 41.46 30.23
C GLU A 196 5.31 42.55 30.24
N THR A 197 4.14 42.30 29.66
CA THR A 197 3.00 43.26 29.69
C THR A 197 2.52 43.56 31.09
N LEU A 198 2.49 42.55 31.97
CA LEU A 198 2.12 42.73 33.37
C LEU A 198 3.18 43.53 34.14
N LEU A 199 4.46 43.27 33.93
CA LEU A 199 5.55 44.02 34.51
C LEU A 199 5.54 45.49 34.09
N ARG A 200 5.35 45.78 32.81
CA ARG A 200 5.20 47.15 32.28
C ARG A 200 4.02 47.90 32.92
N LYS A 201 2.87 47.23 33.06
CA LYS A 201 1.73 47.83 33.75
C LYS A 201 2.00 48.17 35.22
N ASN A 202 2.64 47.24 35.93
CA ASN A 202 2.99 47.44 37.33
C ASN A 202 4.03 48.56 37.53
N LEU A 203 4.99 48.69 36.62
CA LEU A 203 5.96 49.78 36.64
C LEU A 203 5.30 51.15 36.36
N ALA A 204 4.38 51.19 35.39
CA ALA A 204 3.65 52.42 35.09
C ALA A 204 2.75 52.86 36.25
N LEU A 205 2.22 51.97 37.08
CA LEU A 205 1.46 52.27 38.27
C LEU A 205 2.32 52.73 39.45
N LYS A 206 3.61 52.38 39.45
CA LYS A 206 4.56 52.80 40.52
C LYS A 206 5.31 54.09 40.25
N SER A 207 5.28 54.61 39.01
CA SER A 207 5.88 55.93 38.72
C SER A 207 5.01 57.01 39.37
N PRO A 208 5.50 57.76 40.39
CA PRO A 208 4.75 58.86 40.96
C PRO A 208 4.60 59.94 39.88
N VAL A 209 3.39 60.44 39.72
CA VAL A 209 3.14 61.66 38.95
C VAL A 209 3.89 62.78 39.66
N ALA A 210 4.96 63.29 39.02
CA ALA A 210 5.67 64.48 39.47
C ALA A 210 4.88 65.71 39.08
#